data_e3517b152453361fea914b2aaf06e33b
#
_entry.id   e3517b152453361fea914b2aaf06e33b
#
_cell.length_a   1.000
_cell.length_b   1.000
_cell.length_c   1.000
_cell.angle_alpha   90.00
_cell.angle_beta   90.00
_cell.angle_gamma   90.00
#
_symmetry.space_group_name_H-M   'P 1'
#
loop_
_entity.id
_entity.type
_entity.pdbx_description
1 polymer ?
#
loop_
_entity_poly.entity_id
_entity_poly.type
_entity_poly.pdbx_seq_one_letter_code
_entity_poly.pdbx_strand_id
1 'polypeptide(L)'
;MKFKHLLKTGFLMMIFPALMMSQETTVKPAAAPYFSFKNGLGFATPDSAYSLNLRFRIQNRALVNTVSDEDLGPSSYEARVRRCRLSFVGHVVNPKLTYYIQLSFSRGDMDWSATDGSTVIASPNIVRDAMIFYKPVKNLQLGFGQGKLPGNRQRINSSGALQFYDRSIVNANFTPDRDFGLFMTYTAKLSESFLIIPKLAVTSGEGRNSLGTNSGLAYTARIELLPLGAFTDGGDFFEGDVLHEKKPKISMAGGYELNDFAVRSGGQLGKDLFGTKTYFLYFADFLFKYRGFALTAEYMRRDTDGAPVVKGSDGKNRTIVTGDGINTQLSYCFKNKWEIAARHSLVSPHHDVLATVKQNEQFGLGLSKYLNNHKVKVQANVFYNRERDLVKNADLNKYFFAVFQVELGI
;
A
#
# COMPACT_ATOMS: atom_id res chain seq x y z
N MET A 1 -26.07 26.06 7.99
CA MET A 1 -25.52 25.86 6.63
C MET A 1 -24.54 26.95 6.17
N LYS A 2 -23.89 27.72 7.06
CA LYS A 2 -22.92 28.79 6.70
C LYS A 2 -21.53 28.65 7.33
N PHE A 3 -21.19 27.52 7.95
CA PHE A 3 -19.89 27.29 8.61
C PHE A 3 -18.90 26.46 7.79
N LYS A 4 -19.33 25.86 6.66
CA LYS A 4 -18.47 24.98 5.83
C LYS A 4 -17.52 25.72 4.88
N HIS A 5 -17.70 27.00 4.60
CA HIS A 5 -16.87 27.72 3.62
C HIS A 5 -15.65 28.46 4.21
N LEU A 6 -15.58 28.67 5.53
CA LEU A 6 -14.49 29.47 6.12
C LEU A 6 -13.19 28.71 6.36
N LEU A 7 -13.21 27.37 6.37
CA LEU A 7 -11.98 26.56 6.55
C LEU A 7 -11.21 26.28 5.23
N LYS A 8 -11.81 26.54 4.08
CA LYS A 8 -11.18 26.23 2.78
C LYS A 8 -10.15 27.25 2.29
N THR A 9 -10.15 28.48 2.80
CA THR A 9 -9.31 29.57 2.22
C THR A 9 -8.14 30.03 3.12
N GLY A 10 -8.04 29.54 4.35
CA GLY A 10 -7.08 30.05 5.33
C GLY A 10 -5.76 29.29 5.46
N PHE A 11 -5.65 28.08 4.93
CA PHE A 11 -4.52 27.19 5.27
C PHE A 11 -3.38 27.11 4.24
N LEU A 12 -3.54 27.70 3.07
CA LEU A 12 -2.53 27.57 1.99
C LEU A 12 -1.49 28.69 1.93
N MET A 13 -1.55 29.72 2.78
CA MET A 13 -0.71 30.92 2.60
C MET A 13 0.35 31.19 3.68
N MET A 14 0.64 30.27 4.59
CA MET A 14 1.55 30.55 5.75
C MET A 14 2.78 29.66 5.92
N ILE A 15 3.29 28.96 4.93
CA ILE A 15 4.47 28.06 5.15
C ILE A 15 5.68 28.36 4.25
N PHE A 16 5.82 29.53 3.66
CA PHE A 16 7.00 29.79 2.83
C PHE A 16 7.61 31.18 2.97
N PRO A 17 8.19 31.57 4.12
CA PRO A 17 9.43 32.29 4.08
C PRO A 17 10.36 32.10 5.30
N ALA A 18 10.97 30.97 5.49
CA ALA A 18 12.00 30.86 6.54
C ALA A 18 13.10 29.81 6.24
N LEU A 19 13.49 29.64 5.00
CA LEU A 19 14.48 28.61 4.62
C LEU A 19 15.72 29.18 3.88
N MET A 20 16.07 30.45 4.09
CA MET A 20 17.37 30.99 3.65
C MET A 20 18.14 31.51 4.86
N MET A 21 18.67 30.62 5.69
CA MET A 21 19.80 30.95 6.56
C MET A 21 21.01 30.15 6.10
N SER A 22 21.94 30.86 5.49
CA SER A 22 23.30 30.45 5.19
C SER A 22 23.94 29.82 6.44
N GLN A 23 24.36 28.57 6.37
CA GLN A 23 25.26 27.96 7.37
C GLN A 23 26.69 28.07 6.85
N GLU A 24 27.52 28.72 7.62
CA GLU A 24 28.98 28.68 7.46
C GLU A 24 29.44 27.21 7.54
N THR A 25 30.06 26.77 6.48
CA THR A 25 30.60 25.40 6.36
C THR A 25 32.01 25.37 6.96
N THR A 26 32.13 24.77 8.12
CA THR A 26 33.45 24.26 8.56
C THR A 26 33.79 23.03 7.70
N VAL A 27 34.74 23.19 6.80
CA VAL A 27 35.25 22.12 5.92
C VAL A 27 35.98 21.09 6.76
N LYS A 28 35.33 19.95 7.04
CA LYS A 28 36.05 18.74 7.53
C LYS A 28 36.81 18.12 6.35
N PRO A 29 38.01 17.51 6.59
CA PRO A 29 38.76 16.84 5.52
C PRO A 29 37.88 15.80 4.82
N ALA A 30 37.89 15.81 3.49
CA ALA A 30 37.06 14.95 2.63
C ALA A 30 37.43 13.48 2.88
N ALA A 31 36.50 12.73 3.50
CA ALA A 31 36.56 11.28 3.54
C ALA A 31 36.31 10.71 2.13
N ALA A 32 36.91 9.57 1.79
CA ALA A 32 36.70 8.93 0.48
C ALA A 32 35.22 8.60 0.23
N PRO A 33 34.74 8.64 -1.04
CA PRO A 33 33.37 8.27 -1.35
C PRO A 33 33.06 6.88 -0.81
N TYR A 34 31.93 6.75 -0.14
CA TYR A 34 31.51 5.48 0.45
C TYR A 34 30.62 4.70 -0.53
N PHE A 35 31.02 3.47 -0.84
CA PHE A 35 30.23 2.51 -1.60
C PHE A 35 29.69 1.41 -0.69
N SER A 36 28.44 1.02 -0.87
CA SER A 36 27.79 -0.01 -0.08
C SER A 36 26.88 -0.88 -0.96
N PHE A 37 26.93 -2.20 -0.71
CA PHE A 37 26.04 -3.16 -1.35
C PHE A 37 25.02 -3.78 -0.37
N LYS A 38 24.94 -3.29 0.85
CA LYS A 38 24.11 -3.88 1.90
C LYS A 38 22.61 -3.79 1.62
N ASN A 39 22.13 -2.66 1.10
CA ASN A 39 20.72 -2.38 0.85
C ASN A 39 20.48 -1.87 -0.58
N GLY A 40 21.11 -2.48 -1.56
CA GLY A 40 21.19 -2.03 -2.93
C GLY A 40 22.58 -1.49 -3.24
N LEU A 41 22.75 -0.88 -4.43
CA LEU A 41 23.97 -0.20 -4.82
C LEU A 41 23.95 1.21 -4.25
N GLY A 42 24.69 1.42 -3.18
CA GLY A 42 24.77 2.69 -2.42
C GLY A 42 26.03 3.48 -2.70
N PHE A 43 25.88 4.80 -2.82
CA PHE A 43 26.93 5.79 -2.93
C PHE A 43 26.65 6.96 -2.01
N ALA A 44 27.67 7.51 -1.37
CA ALA A 44 27.59 8.76 -0.62
C ALA A 44 28.85 9.61 -0.87
N THR A 45 28.67 10.94 -0.94
CA THR A 45 29.80 11.88 -1.05
C THR A 45 30.59 11.96 0.27
N PRO A 46 31.88 12.29 0.22
CA PRO A 46 32.72 12.36 1.42
C PRO A 46 32.21 13.35 2.48
N ASP A 47 31.62 14.45 2.06
CA ASP A 47 31.01 15.47 2.91
C ASP A 47 29.63 15.09 3.44
N SER A 48 29.11 13.91 3.04
CA SER A 48 27.73 13.46 3.35
C SER A 48 26.65 14.43 2.88
N ALA A 49 26.93 15.28 1.89
CA ALA A 49 25.93 16.17 1.32
C ALA A 49 24.95 15.42 0.41
N TYR A 50 25.41 14.39 -0.27
CA TYR A 50 24.59 13.63 -1.22
C TYR A 50 24.71 12.14 -0.97
N SER A 51 23.60 11.42 -1.10
CA SER A 51 23.59 9.97 -1.16
C SER A 51 22.59 9.46 -2.18
N LEU A 52 22.90 8.32 -2.76
CA LEU A 52 22.03 7.55 -3.65
C LEU A 52 22.12 6.08 -3.29
N ASN A 53 20.98 5.42 -3.20
CA ASN A 53 20.89 3.98 -3.07
C ASN A 53 19.94 3.46 -4.16
N LEU A 54 20.49 2.72 -5.13
CA LEU A 54 19.73 2.09 -6.21
C LEU A 54 19.33 0.68 -5.78
N ARG A 55 18.06 0.37 -5.92
CA ARG A 55 17.50 -0.97 -5.67
C ARG A 55 16.69 -1.41 -6.87
N PHE A 56 16.73 -2.70 -7.16
CA PHE A 56 15.82 -3.29 -8.11
C PHE A 56 15.05 -4.46 -7.49
N ARG A 57 13.94 -4.82 -8.12
CA ARG A 57 13.14 -5.97 -7.74
C ARG A 57 12.39 -6.54 -8.94
N ILE A 58 12.46 -7.86 -9.08
CA ILE A 58 11.75 -8.64 -10.09
C ILE A 58 10.88 -9.67 -9.37
N GLN A 59 9.63 -9.80 -9.80
CA GLN A 59 8.72 -10.88 -9.40
C GLN A 59 8.21 -11.56 -10.66
N ASN A 60 8.54 -12.83 -10.82
CA ASN A 60 8.04 -13.71 -11.87
C ASN A 60 6.99 -14.64 -11.26
N ARG A 61 5.86 -14.78 -11.93
CA ARG A 61 4.70 -15.52 -11.44
C ARG A 61 4.15 -16.44 -12.50
N ALA A 62 3.80 -17.65 -12.07
CA ALA A 62 2.92 -18.57 -12.77
C ALA A 62 1.69 -18.82 -11.90
N LEU A 63 0.51 -18.92 -12.53
CA LEU A 63 -0.77 -19.16 -11.85
C LEU A 63 -1.61 -20.09 -12.72
N VAL A 64 -2.32 -21.00 -12.09
CA VAL A 64 -3.33 -21.86 -12.71
C VAL A 64 -4.62 -21.76 -11.91
N ASN A 65 -5.75 -21.58 -12.61
CA ASN A 65 -7.08 -21.66 -12.03
C ASN A 65 -7.71 -23.01 -12.41
N THR A 66 -8.51 -23.60 -11.51
CA THR A 66 -9.36 -24.74 -11.83
C THR A 66 -10.68 -24.28 -12.48
N VAL A 67 -11.39 -25.21 -13.11
CA VAL A 67 -12.74 -24.95 -13.68
C VAL A 67 -13.73 -24.65 -12.56
N SER A 68 -13.73 -25.46 -11.50
CA SER A 68 -14.53 -25.28 -10.30
C SER A 68 -13.86 -25.92 -9.10
N ASP A 69 -14.54 -25.99 -7.96
CA ASP A 69 -14.11 -26.76 -6.79
C ASP A 69 -14.38 -28.27 -6.91
N GLU A 70 -15.28 -28.66 -7.82
CA GLU A 70 -15.56 -30.07 -8.15
C GLU A 70 -14.72 -30.58 -9.33
N ASP A 71 -14.50 -29.72 -10.35
CA ASP A 71 -13.62 -29.99 -11.48
C ASP A 71 -12.28 -29.27 -11.31
N LEU A 72 -11.28 -30.02 -10.87
CA LEU A 72 -9.91 -29.53 -10.67
C LEU A 72 -9.10 -29.40 -11.97
N GLY A 73 -9.71 -29.69 -13.12
CA GLY A 73 -9.10 -29.42 -14.43
C GLY A 73 -8.72 -27.94 -14.58
N PRO A 74 -7.65 -27.62 -15.31
CA PRO A 74 -7.22 -26.24 -15.49
C PRO A 74 -8.18 -25.48 -16.40
N SER A 75 -8.72 -24.34 -15.93
CA SER A 75 -9.52 -23.41 -16.75
C SER A 75 -8.66 -22.34 -17.42
N SER A 76 -7.56 -21.95 -16.79
CA SER A 76 -6.65 -20.94 -17.35
C SER A 76 -5.28 -21.00 -16.72
N TYR A 77 -4.28 -20.57 -17.51
CA TYR A 77 -2.89 -20.40 -17.09
C TYR A 77 -2.47 -18.94 -17.26
N GLU A 78 -1.67 -18.45 -16.31
CA GLU A 78 -1.02 -17.16 -16.40
C GLU A 78 0.48 -17.34 -16.10
N ALA A 79 1.34 -16.80 -16.97
CA ALA A 79 2.77 -16.66 -16.71
C ALA A 79 3.20 -15.26 -17.09
N ARG A 80 3.76 -14.51 -16.11
CA ARG A 80 4.13 -13.10 -16.36
C ARG A 80 5.18 -12.57 -15.39
N VAL A 81 5.84 -11.51 -15.84
CA VAL A 81 6.55 -10.59 -14.94
C VAL A 81 5.53 -9.78 -14.19
N ARG A 82 5.26 -10.13 -12.93
CA ARG A 82 4.25 -9.45 -12.08
C ARG A 82 4.72 -8.06 -11.65
N ARG A 83 6.02 -7.94 -11.31
CA ARG A 83 6.65 -6.67 -10.96
C ARG A 83 8.09 -6.62 -11.46
N CYS A 84 8.45 -5.49 -12.06
CA CYS A 84 9.81 -5.13 -12.40
C CYS A 84 10.00 -3.67 -11.97
N ARG A 85 10.75 -3.43 -10.90
CA ARG A 85 10.82 -2.11 -10.27
C ARG A 85 12.25 -1.67 -10.02
N LEU A 86 12.49 -0.37 -10.23
CA LEU A 86 13.67 0.35 -9.76
C LEU A 86 13.25 1.34 -8.69
N SER A 87 14.10 1.54 -7.69
CA SER A 87 13.91 2.61 -6.72
C SER A 87 15.23 3.29 -6.38
N PHE A 88 15.15 4.59 -6.21
CA PHE A 88 16.23 5.48 -5.85
C PHE A 88 15.89 6.10 -4.51
N VAL A 89 16.77 5.95 -3.54
CA VAL A 89 16.60 6.47 -2.17
C VAL A 89 17.87 7.20 -1.79
N GLY A 90 17.75 8.37 -1.22
CA GLY A 90 18.93 9.10 -0.77
C GLY A 90 18.59 10.41 -0.09
N HIS A 91 19.59 11.26 0.04
CA HIS A 91 19.45 12.62 0.51
C HIS A 91 20.26 13.59 -0.36
N VAL A 92 19.87 14.85 -0.31
CA VAL A 92 20.55 15.97 -0.98
C VAL A 92 20.76 17.09 0.01
N VAL A 93 21.88 17.82 -0.13
CA VAL A 93 22.32 18.91 0.75
C VAL A 93 22.71 18.43 2.15
N ASN A 94 21.85 17.66 2.80
CA ASN A 94 22.09 17.08 4.13
C ASN A 94 21.13 15.90 4.40
N PRO A 95 21.40 15.02 5.40
CA PRO A 95 20.56 13.87 5.72
C PRO A 95 19.13 14.17 6.19
N LYS A 96 18.77 15.43 6.45
CA LYS A 96 17.39 15.82 6.80
C LYS A 96 16.49 15.94 5.58
N LEU A 97 17.06 16.20 4.38
CA LEU A 97 16.32 16.33 3.12
C LEU A 97 16.54 15.07 2.30
N THR A 98 15.59 14.14 2.36
CA THR A 98 15.66 12.84 1.69
C THR A 98 14.66 12.75 0.54
N TYR A 99 14.93 11.85 -0.40
CA TYR A 99 14.03 11.58 -1.52
C TYR A 99 13.79 10.08 -1.68
N TYR A 100 12.65 9.74 -2.28
CA TYR A 100 12.29 8.40 -2.68
C TYR A 100 11.61 8.43 -4.05
N ILE A 101 12.19 7.74 -5.02
CA ILE A 101 11.62 7.55 -6.35
C ILE A 101 11.45 6.07 -6.59
N GLN A 102 10.28 5.64 -7.06
CA GLN A 102 10.04 4.26 -7.51
C GLN A 102 9.43 4.24 -8.89
N LEU A 103 10.09 3.54 -9.80
CA LEU A 103 9.62 3.27 -11.15
C LEU A 103 9.18 1.80 -11.27
N SER A 104 8.22 1.53 -12.14
CA SER A 104 7.76 0.18 -12.45
C SER A 104 7.58 0.00 -13.94
N PHE A 105 8.04 -1.13 -14.46
CA PHE A 105 8.07 -1.45 -15.89
C PHE A 105 7.20 -2.65 -16.24
N SER A 106 6.46 -3.22 -15.28
CA SER A 106 5.54 -4.32 -15.53
C SER A 106 4.13 -3.81 -15.85
N ARG A 107 3.47 -4.43 -16.84
CA ARG A 107 2.15 -4.03 -17.31
C ARG A 107 1.12 -3.86 -16.20
N GLY A 108 1.05 -4.77 -15.23
CA GLY A 108 0.11 -4.70 -14.11
C GLY A 108 0.35 -3.57 -13.10
N ASP A 109 1.47 -2.85 -13.20
CA ASP A 109 1.82 -1.72 -12.33
C ASP A 109 1.77 -0.38 -13.07
N MET A 110 1.68 -0.38 -14.41
CA MET A 110 1.74 0.82 -15.24
C MET A 110 0.38 1.48 -15.49
N ASP A 111 -0.73 0.91 -14.95
CA ASP A 111 -2.10 1.40 -15.17
C ASP A 111 -2.38 1.70 -16.65
N TRP A 112 -2.08 0.74 -17.48
CA TRP A 112 -2.40 0.80 -18.90
C TRP A 112 -3.91 0.67 -19.07
N SER A 113 -4.62 1.80 -19.10
CA SER A 113 -6.04 1.81 -19.41
C SER A 113 -6.21 1.91 -20.92
N ALA A 114 -6.27 0.80 -21.59
CA ALA A 114 -6.85 0.77 -22.92
C ALA A 114 -8.05 -0.13 -22.81
N THR A 115 -9.29 0.39 -22.87
CA THR A 115 -10.35 -0.52 -23.35
C THR A 115 -11.77 -0.01 -23.31
N ASP A 116 -12.03 1.26 -23.04
CA ASP A 116 -13.43 1.71 -23.12
C ASP A 116 -13.69 2.89 -24.05
N GLY A 117 -12.76 3.13 -25.00
CA GLY A 117 -12.95 4.14 -26.05
C GLY A 117 -12.77 5.59 -25.61
N SER A 118 -12.50 5.85 -24.34
CA SER A 118 -12.25 7.18 -23.84
C SER A 118 -10.75 7.40 -23.56
N THR A 119 -10.14 8.27 -24.36
CA THR A 119 -8.82 8.82 -24.21
C THR A 119 -7.69 7.78 -24.04
N VAL A 120 -7.04 7.46 -25.14
CA VAL A 120 -5.77 6.73 -25.18
C VAL A 120 -4.75 7.54 -24.39
N ILE A 121 -4.37 7.07 -23.21
CA ILE A 121 -3.17 7.57 -22.53
C ILE A 121 -1.98 7.07 -23.34
N ALA A 122 -1.38 7.97 -24.11
CA ALA A 122 -0.33 7.66 -25.07
C ALA A 122 1.00 7.22 -24.41
N SER A 123 1.16 7.34 -23.09
CA SER A 123 2.37 6.93 -22.39
C SER A 123 2.09 6.11 -21.14
N PRO A 124 2.90 5.06 -20.89
CA PRO A 124 2.73 4.22 -19.69
C PRO A 124 3.07 5.00 -18.42
N ASN A 125 2.28 4.76 -17.39
CA ASN A 125 2.37 5.40 -16.09
C ASN A 125 3.46 4.72 -15.23
N ILE A 126 4.74 4.95 -15.52
CA ILE A 126 5.87 4.26 -14.87
C ILE A 126 6.20 4.77 -13.48
N VAL A 127 5.88 6.03 -13.16
CA VAL A 127 6.18 6.62 -11.86
C VAL A 127 5.17 6.13 -10.82
N ARG A 128 5.65 5.41 -9.83
CA ARG A 128 4.81 4.95 -8.70
C ARG A 128 4.92 5.86 -7.50
N ASP A 129 6.13 6.22 -7.13
CA ASP A 129 6.42 7.10 -6.01
C ASP A 129 7.45 8.14 -6.46
N ALA A 130 7.24 9.39 -6.11
CA ALA A 130 8.15 10.52 -6.29
C ALA A 130 7.96 11.46 -5.11
N MET A 131 8.75 11.26 -4.05
CA MET A 131 8.58 11.91 -2.75
C MET A 131 9.85 12.63 -2.34
N ILE A 132 9.66 13.82 -1.79
CA ILE A 132 10.67 14.57 -1.04
C ILE A 132 10.25 14.58 0.42
N PHE A 133 11.17 14.29 1.32
CA PHE A 133 10.91 14.31 2.76
C PHE A 133 11.88 15.25 3.45
N TYR A 134 11.35 15.98 4.42
CA TYR A 134 12.14 16.85 5.28
C TYR A 134 11.92 16.48 6.76
N LYS A 135 13.02 16.33 7.51
CA LYS A 135 13.03 16.04 8.94
C LYS A 135 13.55 17.24 9.72
N PRO A 136 12.69 18.22 10.05
CA PRO A 136 13.14 19.38 10.84
C PRO A 136 13.70 18.96 12.19
N VAL A 137 13.07 17.99 12.82
CA VAL A 137 13.50 17.35 14.07
C VAL A 137 13.46 15.84 13.94
N LYS A 138 14.16 15.11 14.83
CA LYS A 138 14.38 13.66 14.75
C LYS A 138 13.10 12.83 14.62
N ASN A 139 12.01 13.25 15.24
CA ASN A 139 10.76 12.52 15.36
C ASN A 139 9.63 13.04 14.46
N LEU A 140 9.85 14.11 13.69
CA LEU A 140 8.90 14.65 12.73
C LEU A 140 9.44 14.51 11.30
N GLN A 141 8.66 13.92 10.42
CA GLN A 141 8.91 13.87 8.99
C GLN A 141 7.75 14.51 8.25
N LEU A 142 8.06 15.48 7.42
CA LEU A 142 7.15 16.09 6.45
C LEU A 142 7.49 15.52 5.08
N GLY A 143 6.48 15.29 4.26
CA GLY A 143 6.63 14.77 2.90
C GLY A 143 5.83 15.59 1.91
N PHE A 144 6.35 15.73 0.68
CA PHE A 144 5.65 16.33 -0.44
C PHE A 144 5.92 15.53 -1.71
N GLY A 145 4.88 15.31 -2.50
CA GLY A 145 4.96 14.57 -3.76
C GLY A 145 3.96 13.43 -3.85
N GLN A 146 4.23 12.49 -4.75
CA GLN A 146 3.40 11.33 -4.99
C GLN A 146 3.93 10.12 -4.21
N GLY A 147 3.11 9.55 -3.33
CA GLY A 147 3.50 8.39 -2.51
C GLY A 147 2.32 7.62 -1.94
N LYS A 148 2.63 6.56 -1.21
CA LYS A 148 1.59 5.76 -0.53
C LYS A 148 0.90 6.58 0.55
N LEU A 149 -0.42 6.54 0.55
CA LEU A 149 -1.23 7.06 1.65
C LEU A 149 -1.00 6.24 2.93
N PRO A 150 -1.18 6.83 4.11
CA PRO A 150 -1.12 6.13 5.39
C PRO A 150 -2.35 5.23 5.59
N GLY A 151 -2.48 4.20 4.75
CA GLY A 151 -3.58 3.25 4.72
C GLY A 151 -3.38 2.04 5.64
N ASN A 152 -4.11 0.97 5.36
CA ASN A 152 -4.06 -0.30 6.09
C ASN A 152 -2.66 -0.97 6.04
N ARG A 153 -2.43 -1.97 6.91
CA ARG A 153 -1.12 -2.64 7.07
C ARG A 153 -0.58 -3.20 5.76
N GLN A 154 -1.38 -3.96 5.02
CA GLN A 154 -0.94 -4.54 3.76
C GLN A 154 -0.57 -3.47 2.72
N ARG A 155 -1.15 -2.27 2.79
CA ARG A 155 -0.80 -1.20 1.86
C ARG A 155 0.50 -0.52 2.24
N ILE A 156 0.71 -0.17 3.51
CA ILE A 156 1.95 0.47 3.93
C ILE A 156 3.15 -0.46 3.75
N ASN A 157 2.97 -1.77 3.90
CA ASN A 157 4.00 -2.76 3.61
C ASN A 157 4.39 -2.73 2.11
N SER A 158 5.67 -3.00 1.85
CA SER A 158 6.12 -3.24 0.48
C SER A 158 5.46 -4.50 -0.07
N SER A 159 5.10 -4.51 -1.36
CA SER A 159 4.66 -5.75 -2.00
C SER A 159 5.75 -6.82 -2.13
N GLY A 160 7.01 -6.47 -1.86
CA GLY A 160 8.10 -7.43 -1.70
C GLY A 160 8.18 -8.03 -0.30
N ALA A 161 7.47 -7.46 0.66
CA ALA A 161 7.48 -7.90 2.05
C ALA A 161 6.27 -8.77 2.42
N LEU A 162 5.52 -9.28 1.43
CA LEU A 162 4.36 -10.14 1.61
C LEU A 162 4.76 -11.61 1.79
N GLN A 163 4.01 -12.34 2.61
CA GLN A 163 4.16 -13.81 2.77
C GLN A 163 3.34 -14.59 1.72
N PHE A 164 2.31 -13.99 1.12
CA PHE A 164 1.58 -14.53 0.00
C PHE A 164 1.98 -13.83 -1.32
N TYR A 165 1.60 -14.42 -2.42
CA TYR A 165 1.90 -13.95 -3.78
C TYR A 165 1.42 -12.51 -4.06
N ASP A 166 0.34 -12.08 -3.42
CA ASP A 166 -0.18 -10.71 -3.47
C ASP A 166 -0.97 -10.36 -2.19
N ARG A 167 -1.43 -9.12 -2.10
CA ARG A 167 -2.30 -8.66 -1.03
C ARG A 167 -3.65 -9.35 -1.07
N SER A 168 -4.39 -9.26 0.03
CA SER A 168 -5.75 -9.83 0.15
C SER A 168 -6.74 -9.17 -0.79
N ILE A 169 -7.86 -9.84 -1.04
CA ILE A 169 -9.02 -9.28 -1.76
C ILE A 169 -9.59 -8.06 -1.02
N VAL A 170 -9.48 -8.00 0.31
CA VAL A 170 -9.89 -6.83 1.11
C VAL A 170 -9.04 -5.61 0.75
N ASN A 171 -7.71 -5.76 0.70
CA ASN A 171 -6.83 -4.70 0.26
C ASN A 171 -7.09 -4.31 -1.21
N ALA A 172 -7.44 -5.25 -2.09
CA ALA A 172 -7.73 -4.95 -3.48
C ALA A 172 -8.99 -4.08 -3.64
N ASN A 173 -10.00 -4.27 -2.78
CA ASN A 173 -11.27 -3.56 -2.86
C ASN A 173 -11.29 -2.22 -2.11
N PHE A 174 -10.64 -2.13 -0.94
CA PHE A 174 -10.89 -1.02 -0.02
C PHE A 174 -9.65 -0.16 0.28
N THR A 175 -8.44 -0.55 -0.17
CA THR A 175 -7.25 0.18 0.23
C THR A 175 -7.18 1.61 -0.32
N PRO A 176 -6.78 2.60 0.50
CA PRO A 176 -6.24 3.85 -0.05
C PRO A 176 -4.90 3.56 -0.73
N ASP A 177 -4.69 4.03 -1.94
CA ASP A 177 -3.46 3.69 -2.66
C ASP A 177 -2.38 4.76 -2.51
N ARG A 178 -2.05 5.35 -3.60
CA ARG A 178 -1.05 6.40 -3.75
C ARG A 178 -1.71 7.63 -4.29
N ASP A 179 -1.22 8.77 -3.84
CA ASP A 179 -1.74 10.04 -4.28
C ASP A 179 -0.66 11.11 -4.20
N PHE A 180 -0.92 12.29 -4.74
CA PHE A 180 -0.02 13.44 -4.71
C PHE A 180 -0.49 14.46 -3.66
N GLY A 181 0.42 14.92 -2.80
CA GLY A 181 0.10 15.95 -1.81
C GLY A 181 1.12 16.08 -0.70
N LEU A 182 0.63 16.47 0.48
CA LEU A 182 1.38 16.68 1.71
C LEU A 182 1.20 15.51 2.65
N PHE A 183 2.30 15.11 3.28
CA PHE A 183 2.34 14.00 4.23
C PHE A 183 3.04 14.42 5.52
N MET A 184 2.60 13.89 6.64
CA MET A 184 3.23 14.07 7.94
C MET A 184 3.29 12.74 8.67
N THR A 185 4.43 12.47 9.29
CA THR A 185 4.60 11.37 10.24
C THR A 185 5.31 11.91 11.48
N TYR A 186 4.73 11.64 12.64
CA TYR A 186 5.34 11.97 13.92
C TYR A 186 5.51 10.71 14.75
N THR A 187 6.64 10.57 15.45
CA THR A 187 6.90 9.44 16.34
C THR A 187 7.01 9.95 17.76
N ALA A 188 6.00 9.71 18.58
CA ALA A 188 6.00 10.00 20.01
C ALA A 188 6.47 8.77 20.79
N LYS A 189 7.47 8.93 21.64
CA LYS A 189 7.93 7.91 22.58
C LYS A 189 7.34 8.25 23.95
N LEU A 190 6.29 7.52 24.37
CA LEU A 190 5.65 7.75 25.66
C LEU A 190 6.41 7.09 26.82
N SER A 191 7.06 5.96 26.55
CA SER A 191 7.98 5.28 27.48
C SER A 191 9.07 4.58 26.69
N GLU A 192 9.98 3.88 27.36
CA GLU A 192 11.03 3.12 26.65
C GLU A 192 10.49 2.05 25.72
N SER A 193 9.32 1.51 26.02
CA SER A 193 8.68 0.43 25.26
C SER A 193 7.39 0.85 24.55
N PHE A 194 6.90 2.08 24.67
CA PHE A 194 5.64 2.47 24.05
C PHE A 194 5.80 3.63 23.08
N LEU A 195 5.49 3.37 21.80
CA LEU A 195 5.51 4.35 20.73
C LEU A 195 4.09 4.60 20.21
N ILE A 196 3.80 5.87 19.89
CA ILE A 196 2.62 6.31 19.15
C ILE A 196 3.10 7.00 17.88
N ILE A 197 2.55 6.59 16.73
CA ILE A 197 2.98 7.09 15.42
C ILE A 197 1.76 7.59 14.63
N PRO A 198 1.32 8.85 14.84
CA PRO A 198 0.34 9.48 13.98
C PRO A 198 0.93 9.78 12.60
N LYS A 199 0.13 9.51 11.57
CA LYS A 199 0.44 9.78 10.15
C LYS A 199 -0.75 10.48 9.53
N LEU A 200 -0.52 11.56 8.81
CA LEU A 200 -1.55 12.35 8.13
C LEU A 200 -1.13 12.56 6.67
N ALA A 201 -2.11 12.65 5.79
CA ALA A 201 -1.92 13.08 4.42
C ALA A 201 -3.10 13.95 3.97
N VAL A 202 -2.79 15.00 3.21
CA VAL A 202 -3.76 15.83 2.48
C VAL A 202 -3.31 15.80 1.03
N THR A 203 -4.14 15.23 0.17
CA THR A 203 -3.77 14.90 -1.21
C THR A 203 -4.88 15.23 -2.20
N SER A 204 -4.60 15.14 -3.51
CA SER A 204 -5.57 15.48 -4.55
C SER A 204 -6.82 14.59 -4.56
N GLY A 205 -6.75 13.36 -4.07
CA GLY A 205 -7.87 12.41 -4.09
C GLY A 205 -7.99 11.57 -5.37
N GLU A 206 -7.25 11.88 -6.40
CA GLU A 206 -7.44 11.36 -7.76
C GLU A 206 -6.46 10.25 -8.16
N GLY A 207 -5.49 9.98 -7.28
CA GLY A 207 -4.50 8.93 -7.48
C GLY A 207 -3.27 9.36 -8.26
N ARG A 208 -2.47 8.37 -8.64
CA ARG A 208 -1.15 8.59 -9.26
C ARG A 208 -1.26 9.26 -10.62
N ASN A 209 -0.33 10.22 -10.82
CA ASN A 209 -0.11 10.87 -12.11
C ASN A 209 -1.42 11.45 -12.71
N SER A 210 -2.37 11.78 -11.86
CA SER A 210 -3.57 12.50 -12.26
C SER A 210 -3.23 13.97 -12.53
N LEU A 211 -3.91 14.56 -13.50
CA LEU A 211 -3.75 15.98 -13.79
C LEU A 211 -4.52 16.86 -12.79
N GLY A 212 -5.37 16.27 -11.96
CA GLY A 212 -6.18 16.94 -10.97
C GLY A 212 -7.18 17.90 -11.62
N THR A 213 -8.46 17.66 -11.51
CA THR A 213 -9.45 18.43 -12.28
C THR A 213 -10.59 18.97 -11.46
N ASN A 214 -10.66 18.62 -10.17
CA ASN A 214 -11.78 19.06 -9.31
C ASN A 214 -11.30 19.81 -8.06
N SER A 215 -12.23 20.32 -7.27
CA SER A 215 -11.97 21.10 -6.05
C SER A 215 -11.94 20.23 -4.78
N GLY A 216 -12.14 18.93 -4.88
CA GLY A 216 -12.08 18.00 -3.76
C GLY A 216 -10.65 17.67 -3.36
N LEU A 217 -10.48 17.21 -2.13
CA LEU A 217 -9.21 16.70 -1.61
C LEU A 217 -9.46 15.42 -0.84
N ALA A 218 -8.44 14.58 -0.74
CA ALA A 218 -8.44 13.44 0.16
C ALA A 218 -7.69 13.75 1.46
N TYR A 219 -8.27 13.35 2.57
CA TYR A 219 -7.72 13.50 3.91
C TYR A 219 -7.56 12.11 4.51
N THR A 220 -6.34 11.66 4.69
CA THR A 220 -6.06 10.33 5.25
C THR A 220 -5.34 10.48 6.58
N ALA A 221 -5.82 9.79 7.61
CA ALA A 221 -5.22 9.75 8.94
C ALA A 221 -5.03 8.30 9.40
N ARG A 222 -3.91 8.02 10.06
CA ARG A 222 -3.60 6.74 10.70
C ARG A 222 -2.89 6.99 12.01
N ILE A 223 -3.29 6.28 13.07
CA ILE A 223 -2.56 6.23 14.33
C ILE A 223 -2.10 4.79 14.53
N GLU A 224 -0.81 4.62 14.78
CA GLU A 224 -0.20 3.32 15.05
C GLU A 224 0.39 3.29 16.45
N LEU A 225 0.09 2.25 17.21
CA LEU A 225 0.53 2.02 18.58
C LEU A 225 1.46 0.81 18.61
N LEU A 226 2.65 0.98 19.18
CA LEU A 226 3.62 -0.09 19.42
C LEU A 226 3.82 -0.23 20.94
N PRO A 227 2.92 -0.92 21.68
CA PRO A 227 2.95 -0.96 23.15
C PRO A 227 4.15 -1.73 23.71
N LEU A 228 4.75 -2.62 22.92
CA LEU A 228 5.92 -3.40 23.29
C LEU A 228 7.21 -2.93 22.58
N GLY A 229 7.21 -1.68 22.12
CA GLY A 229 8.33 -1.05 21.43
C GLY A 229 8.44 -1.43 19.95
N ALA A 230 9.43 -0.82 19.28
CA ALA A 230 9.69 -1.08 17.88
C ALA A 230 10.06 -2.55 17.62
N PHE A 231 9.68 -3.02 16.43
CA PHE A 231 10.09 -4.33 15.94
C PHE A 231 11.57 -4.31 15.52
N THR A 232 12.22 -5.45 15.57
CA THR A 232 13.62 -5.61 15.12
C THR A 232 13.73 -5.25 13.64
N ASP A 233 14.66 -4.37 13.30
CA ASP A 233 14.96 -3.92 11.93
C ASP A 233 13.72 -3.50 11.10
N GLY A 234 12.74 -2.86 11.73
CA GLY A 234 11.50 -2.45 11.08
C GLY A 234 10.61 -3.63 10.68
N GLY A 235 10.62 -4.70 11.48
CA GLY A 235 9.83 -5.91 11.24
C GLY A 235 8.32 -5.70 11.14
N ASP A 236 7.81 -4.55 11.60
CA ASP A 236 6.41 -4.13 11.41
C ASP A 236 6.05 -3.83 9.95
N PHE A 237 7.04 -3.58 9.08
CA PHE A 237 6.85 -3.36 7.64
C PHE A 237 7.00 -4.63 6.78
N PHE A 238 7.13 -5.79 7.40
CA PHE A 238 7.22 -7.09 6.75
C PHE A 238 6.10 -8.01 7.26
N GLU A 239 5.54 -8.85 6.38
CA GLU A 239 4.67 -9.94 6.81
C GLU A 239 5.52 -11.14 7.27
N GLY A 240 4.96 -12.01 8.10
CA GLY A 240 5.68 -13.11 8.73
C GLY A 240 6.75 -12.65 9.74
N ASP A 241 7.19 -13.54 10.60
CA ASP A 241 8.28 -13.27 11.56
C ASP A 241 9.60 -13.91 11.11
N VAL A 242 10.07 -13.48 9.93
CA VAL A 242 11.32 -13.98 9.31
C VAL A 242 12.56 -13.65 10.17
N LEU A 243 12.49 -12.56 10.95
CA LEU A 243 13.58 -12.12 11.83
C LEU A 243 13.60 -12.83 13.18
N HIS A 244 12.53 -13.58 13.50
CA HIS A 244 12.37 -14.27 14.78
C HIS A 244 12.48 -13.33 15.98
N GLU A 245 11.49 -12.47 16.17
CA GLU A 245 11.42 -11.55 17.31
C GLU A 245 11.68 -12.30 18.63
N LYS A 246 12.71 -11.89 19.36
CA LYS A 246 13.12 -12.55 20.61
C LYS A 246 12.13 -12.30 21.77
N LYS A 247 11.39 -11.20 21.71
CA LYS A 247 10.34 -10.80 22.65
C LYS A 247 9.05 -10.57 21.86
N PRO A 248 7.88 -10.77 22.46
CA PRO A 248 6.62 -10.45 21.82
C PRO A 248 6.61 -8.99 21.32
N LYS A 249 6.12 -8.79 20.11
CA LYS A 249 5.93 -7.47 19.50
C LYS A 249 4.51 -7.33 19.00
N ILE A 250 3.92 -6.17 19.25
CA ILE A 250 2.54 -5.84 18.87
C ILE A 250 2.54 -4.49 18.16
N SER A 251 1.80 -4.41 17.07
CA SER A 251 1.34 -3.16 16.47
C SER A 251 -0.18 -3.19 16.33
N MET A 252 -0.83 -2.13 16.78
CA MET A 252 -2.26 -1.87 16.57
C MET A 252 -2.40 -0.55 15.84
N ALA A 253 -3.28 -0.48 14.87
CA ALA A 253 -3.51 0.79 14.21
C ALA A 253 -4.97 0.95 13.81
N GLY A 254 -5.41 2.20 13.74
CA GLY A 254 -6.68 2.61 13.18
C GLY A 254 -6.49 3.82 12.29
N GLY A 255 -7.37 3.98 11.32
CA GLY A 255 -7.30 5.11 10.41
C GLY A 255 -8.59 5.35 9.65
N TYR A 256 -8.59 6.47 8.98
CA TYR A 256 -9.74 7.01 8.26
C TYR A 256 -9.27 7.75 7.01
N GLU A 257 -10.04 7.65 5.94
CA GLU A 257 -9.90 8.49 4.76
C GLU A 257 -11.25 9.09 4.38
N LEU A 258 -11.27 10.40 4.18
CA LEU A 258 -12.31 11.12 3.46
C LEU A 258 -11.73 11.48 2.09
N ASN A 259 -12.33 11.00 1.01
CA ASN A 259 -12.02 11.46 -0.34
C ASN A 259 -13.21 12.25 -0.88
N ASP A 260 -13.05 13.56 -0.89
CA ASP A 260 -14.10 14.49 -1.32
C ASP A 260 -14.03 14.64 -2.85
N PHE A 261 -15.16 14.45 -3.53
CA PHE A 261 -15.29 14.47 -4.98
C PHE A 261 -14.34 13.51 -5.72
N ALA A 262 -14.21 12.27 -5.21
CA ALA A 262 -13.45 11.24 -5.90
C ALA A 262 -13.94 11.02 -7.33
N VAL A 263 -12.99 10.88 -8.27
CA VAL A 263 -13.25 10.68 -9.70
C VAL A 263 -13.18 9.21 -10.12
N ARG A 264 -12.74 8.31 -9.23
CA ARG A 264 -12.60 6.88 -9.52
C ARG A 264 -13.38 6.02 -8.53
N SER A 265 -13.82 4.85 -9.00
CA SER A 265 -14.66 3.92 -8.23
C SER A 265 -14.02 3.35 -6.96
N GLY A 266 -12.72 3.38 -6.85
CA GLY A 266 -11.94 2.98 -5.67
C GLY A 266 -11.13 4.13 -5.06
N GLY A 267 -11.51 5.38 -5.32
CA GLY A 267 -10.76 6.57 -4.90
C GLY A 267 -9.56 6.82 -5.79
N GLN A 268 -8.39 6.40 -5.37
CA GLN A 268 -7.15 6.53 -6.14
C GLN A 268 -6.98 5.43 -7.19
N LEU A 269 -7.84 4.43 -7.20
CA LEU A 269 -7.82 3.27 -8.10
C LEU A 269 -9.21 3.02 -8.70
N GLY A 270 -9.26 2.08 -9.62
CA GLY A 270 -10.50 1.66 -10.25
C GLY A 270 -10.81 2.41 -11.54
N LYS A 271 -12.04 2.27 -12.01
CA LYS A 271 -12.51 2.91 -13.25
C LYS A 271 -12.94 4.35 -12.96
N ASP A 272 -12.77 5.22 -13.93
CA ASP A 272 -13.26 6.59 -13.83
C ASP A 272 -14.78 6.61 -13.67
N LEU A 273 -15.27 7.45 -12.78
CA LEU A 273 -16.70 7.69 -12.57
C LEU A 273 -17.25 8.61 -13.66
N PHE A 274 -18.56 8.57 -13.90
CA PHE A 274 -19.25 9.51 -14.79
C PHE A 274 -19.53 10.87 -14.14
N GLY A 275 -19.11 11.05 -12.90
CA GLY A 275 -19.20 12.26 -12.09
C GLY A 275 -18.38 12.04 -10.83
N THR A 276 -18.39 13.01 -9.92
CA THR A 276 -17.65 12.91 -8.67
C THR A 276 -18.51 12.30 -7.56
N LYS A 277 -17.86 11.67 -6.57
CA LYS A 277 -18.54 11.07 -5.42
C LYS A 277 -17.65 11.13 -4.17
N THR A 278 -18.17 11.67 -3.08
CA THR A 278 -17.50 11.62 -1.80
C THR A 278 -17.67 10.25 -1.15
N TYR A 279 -16.59 9.66 -0.65
CA TYR A 279 -16.60 8.42 0.11
C TYR A 279 -15.78 8.52 1.39
N PHE A 280 -16.08 7.60 2.29
CA PHE A 280 -15.45 7.45 3.59
C PHE A 280 -14.88 6.04 3.72
N LEU A 281 -13.65 5.93 4.16
CA LEU A 281 -13.00 4.64 4.41
C LEU A 281 -12.49 4.60 5.84
N TYR A 282 -12.86 3.55 6.56
CA TYR A 282 -12.37 3.21 7.88
C TYR A 282 -11.50 1.97 7.80
N PHE A 283 -10.43 1.94 8.55
CA PHE A 283 -9.59 0.74 8.63
C PHE A 283 -8.96 0.59 10.01
N ALA A 284 -8.81 -0.67 10.42
CA ALA A 284 -8.08 -1.05 11.61
C ALA A 284 -7.19 -2.25 11.29
N ASP A 285 -6.04 -2.32 11.91
CA ASP A 285 -5.15 -3.49 11.77
C ASP A 285 -4.42 -3.82 13.06
N PHE A 286 -4.07 -5.11 13.16
CA PHE A 286 -3.33 -5.72 14.24
C PHE A 286 -2.18 -6.55 13.67
N LEU A 287 -1.02 -6.49 14.29
CA LEU A 287 0.14 -7.33 13.99
C LEU A 287 0.76 -7.81 15.30
N PHE A 288 0.96 -9.13 15.40
CA PHE A 288 1.72 -9.77 16.46
C PHE A 288 2.86 -10.58 15.87
N LYS A 289 4.05 -10.55 16.51
CA LYS A 289 5.19 -11.40 16.15
C LYS A 289 5.94 -11.88 17.38
N TYR A 290 6.33 -13.16 17.36
CA TYR A 290 7.14 -13.77 18.40
C TYR A 290 7.72 -15.11 17.96
N ARG A 291 9.05 -15.26 18.00
CA ARG A 291 9.81 -16.52 17.77
C ARG A 291 9.42 -17.28 16.50
N GLY A 292 9.22 -16.59 15.42
CA GLY A 292 8.82 -17.14 14.12
C GLY A 292 7.30 -17.15 13.89
N PHE A 293 6.50 -16.98 14.91
CA PHE A 293 5.04 -16.86 14.80
C PHE A 293 4.65 -15.43 14.43
N ALA A 294 3.72 -15.29 13.48
CA ALA A 294 3.13 -14.00 13.13
C ALA A 294 1.61 -14.13 12.92
N LEU A 295 0.88 -13.14 13.44
CA LEU A 295 -0.56 -12.96 13.22
C LEU A 295 -0.78 -11.54 12.71
N THR A 296 -1.50 -11.42 11.60
CA THR A 296 -1.97 -10.14 11.06
C THR A 296 -3.48 -10.21 10.89
N ALA A 297 -4.19 -9.18 11.35
CA ALA A 297 -5.61 -9.02 11.12
C ALA A 297 -5.88 -7.59 10.61
N GLU A 298 -6.79 -7.45 9.66
CA GLU A 298 -7.22 -6.17 9.10
C GLU A 298 -8.73 -6.14 8.93
N TYR A 299 -9.34 -5.02 9.27
CA TYR A 299 -10.73 -4.69 8.98
C TYR A 299 -10.78 -3.41 8.20
N MET A 300 -11.63 -3.37 7.17
CA MET A 300 -11.84 -2.18 6.35
C MET A 300 -13.32 -2.02 6.04
N ARG A 301 -13.80 -0.78 6.00
CA ARG A 301 -15.18 -0.42 5.65
C ARG A 301 -15.19 0.81 4.77
N ARG A 302 -15.94 0.77 3.66
CA ARG A 302 -16.16 1.92 2.80
C ARG A 302 -17.66 2.23 2.70
N ASP A 303 -17.97 3.52 2.89
CA ASP A 303 -19.29 4.10 2.70
C ASP A 303 -19.20 5.30 1.74
N THR A 304 -20.34 5.75 1.19
CA THR A 304 -20.43 6.93 0.33
C THR A 304 -21.44 7.94 0.88
N ASP A 305 -21.26 9.20 0.50
CA ASP A 305 -22.29 10.23 0.72
C ASP A 305 -23.44 10.02 -0.27
N GLY A 306 -24.54 9.39 0.20
CA GLY A 306 -25.69 8.97 -0.59
C GLY A 306 -25.38 7.77 -1.51
N ALA A 307 -26.18 7.55 -2.54
CA ALA A 307 -26.12 6.35 -3.38
C ALA A 307 -24.72 6.13 -4.01
N PRO A 308 -24.16 4.90 -3.94
CA PRO A 308 -22.82 4.60 -4.43
C PRO A 308 -22.73 4.44 -5.97
N VAL A 309 -23.88 4.54 -6.66
CA VAL A 309 -23.97 4.38 -8.11
C VAL A 309 -23.97 5.76 -8.79
N VAL A 310 -23.02 5.97 -9.69
CA VAL A 310 -22.93 7.16 -10.54
C VAL A 310 -23.39 6.79 -11.95
N LYS A 311 -24.45 7.45 -12.41
CA LYS A 311 -25.06 7.20 -13.73
C LYS A 311 -24.37 8.04 -14.81
N GLY A 312 -24.05 7.41 -15.93
CA GLY A 312 -23.56 8.08 -17.13
C GLY A 312 -24.70 8.54 -18.03
N SER A 313 -24.43 9.53 -18.88
CA SER A 313 -25.37 10.01 -19.91
C SER A 313 -25.68 8.95 -20.97
N ASP A 314 -24.83 7.94 -21.13
CA ASP A 314 -24.95 6.81 -22.04
C ASP A 314 -25.73 5.63 -21.44
N GLY A 315 -26.38 5.81 -20.29
CA GLY A 315 -27.15 4.78 -19.58
C GLY A 315 -26.27 3.77 -18.82
N LYS A 316 -24.94 3.87 -18.89
CA LYS A 316 -24.03 3.02 -18.11
C LYS A 316 -23.90 3.53 -16.69
N ASN A 317 -23.62 2.62 -15.78
CA ASN A 317 -23.40 2.92 -14.37
C ASN A 317 -21.97 2.59 -13.95
N ARG A 318 -21.44 3.39 -13.05
CA ARG A 318 -20.22 3.09 -12.30
C ARG A 318 -20.56 3.02 -10.82
N THR A 319 -20.11 1.96 -10.15
CA THR A 319 -20.42 1.72 -8.73
C THR A 319 -19.16 1.84 -7.92
N ILE A 320 -19.20 2.62 -6.84
CA ILE A 320 -18.20 2.55 -5.76
C ILE A 320 -18.59 1.34 -4.91
N VAL A 321 -17.66 0.44 -4.70
CA VAL A 321 -17.85 -0.72 -3.83
C VAL A 321 -17.92 -0.25 -2.39
N THR A 322 -19.13 -0.20 -1.81
CA THR A 322 -19.37 -0.02 -0.38
C THR A 322 -19.48 -1.38 0.29
N GLY A 323 -19.06 -1.49 1.54
CA GLY A 323 -19.07 -2.75 2.26
C GLY A 323 -17.97 -2.87 3.29
N ASP A 324 -17.88 -4.07 3.84
CA ASP A 324 -16.94 -4.46 4.87
C ASP A 324 -15.95 -5.51 4.35
N GLY A 325 -14.73 -5.48 4.87
CA GLY A 325 -13.70 -6.46 4.54
C GLY A 325 -12.92 -6.88 5.77
N ILE A 326 -12.70 -8.18 5.91
CA ILE A 326 -11.86 -8.78 6.96
C ILE A 326 -10.78 -9.62 6.29
N ASN A 327 -9.54 -9.44 6.71
CA ASN A 327 -8.40 -10.25 6.31
C ASN A 327 -7.62 -10.70 7.54
N THR A 328 -7.41 -12.00 7.68
CA THR A 328 -6.61 -12.58 8.76
C THR A 328 -5.54 -13.48 8.17
N GLN A 329 -4.31 -13.34 8.63
CA GLN A 329 -3.17 -14.16 8.23
C GLN A 329 -2.45 -14.68 9.47
N LEU A 330 -2.16 -15.97 9.46
CA LEU A 330 -1.41 -16.65 10.49
C LEU A 330 -0.22 -17.34 9.84
N SER A 331 0.96 -17.29 10.45
CA SER A 331 2.12 -17.99 9.92
C SER A 331 3.11 -18.41 10.99
N TYR A 332 3.94 -19.37 10.60
CA TYR A 332 5.12 -19.77 11.36
C TYR A 332 6.33 -19.91 10.43
N CYS A 333 7.33 -19.10 10.69
CA CYS A 333 8.63 -19.16 10.01
C CYS A 333 9.60 -20.01 10.83
N PHE A 334 10.09 -21.09 10.26
CA PHE A 334 11.09 -21.97 10.89
C PHE A 334 12.48 -21.32 10.87
N LYS A 335 13.37 -21.78 11.73
CA LYS A 335 14.77 -21.28 11.78
C LYS A 335 15.53 -21.46 10.47
N ASN A 336 15.21 -22.49 9.69
CA ASN A 336 15.76 -22.76 8.38
C ASN A 336 15.13 -21.90 7.27
N LYS A 337 14.32 -20.88 7.63
CA LYS A 337 13.70 -19.91 6.71
C LYS A 337 12.65 -20.49 5.76
N TRP A 338 12.06 -21.61 6.08
CA TRP A 338 10.78 -22.01 5.55
C TRP A 338 9.64 -21.36 6.36
N GLU A 339 8.58 -20.97 5.69
CA GLU A 339 7.37 -20.44 6.33
C GLU A 339 6.14 -21.15 5.79
N ILE A 340 5.26 -21.53 6.70
CA ILE A 340 3.90 -21.97 6.39
C ILE A 340 2.96 -20.85 6.82
N ALA A 341 2.03 -20.47 5.96
CA ALA A 341 1.06 -19.43 6.22
C ALA A 341 -0.36 -19.83 5.82
N ALA A 342 -1.35 -19.35 6.57
CA ALA A 342 -2.77 -19.45 6.24
C ALA A 342 -3.36 -18.05 6.16
N ARG A 343 -4.32 -17.84 5.25
CA ARG A 343 -5.07 -16.58 5.07
C ARG A 343 -6.55 -16.89 4.95
N HIS A 344 -7.36 -16.08 5.60
CA HIS A 344 -8.79 -15.94 5.33
C HIS A 344 -9.08 -14.48 4.98
N SER A 345 -9.85 -14.25 3.94
CA SER A 345 -10.24 -12.91 3.51
C SER A 345 -11.69 -12.92 3.04
N LEU A 346 -12.48 -11.98 3.53
CA LEU A 346 -13.90 -11.82 3.20
C LEU A 346 -14.17 -10.37 2.82
N VAL A 347 -14.85 -10.18 1.69
CA VAL A 347 -15.42 -8.89 1.25
C VAL A 347 -16.92 -9.04 1.20
N SER A 348 -17.64 -8.31 2.05
CA SER A 348 -19.11 -8.30 2.15
C SER A 348 -19.64 -6.95 1.67
N PRO A 349 -20.26 -6.86 0.49
CA PRO A 349 -20.85 -5.64 -0.02
C PRO A 349 -22.06 -5.23 0.83
N HIS A 350 -22.31 -3.91 0.96
CA HIS A 350 -23.51 -3.38 1.56
C HIS A 350 -24.73 -3.57 0.66
N HIS A 351 -25.92 -3.43 1.27
CA HIS A 351 -27.22 -3.68 0.59
C HIS A 351 -27.44 -2.82 -0.67
N ASP A 352 -26.89 -1.62 -0.70
CA ASP A 352 -27.04 -0.63 -1.78
C ASP A 352 -26.24 -0.98 -3.06
N VAL A 353 -25.33 -1.93 -2.99
CA VAL A 353 -24.50 -2.40 -4.12
C VAL A 353 -24.70 -3.88 -4.46
N LEU A 354 -25.54 -4.62 -3.76
CA LEU A 354 -25.75 -6.08 -3.96
C LEU A 354 -26.17 -6.45 -5.38
N ALA A 355 -26.84 -5.56 -6.09
CA ALA A 355 -27.24 -5.79 -7.49
C ALA A 355 -26.03 -5.99 -8.42
N THR A 356 -24.92 -5.30 -8.14
CA THR A 356 -23.72 -5.24 -9.01
C THR A 356 -22.48 -5.85 -8.40
N VAL A 357 -22.40 -5.91 -7.08
CA VAL A 357 -21.22 -6.41 -6.34
C VAL A 357 -21.61 -7.68 -5.59
N LYS A 358 -20.76 -8.69 -5.67
CA LYS A 358 -20.96 -9.98 -5.01
C LYS A 358 -20.05 -10.10 -3.80
N GLN A 359 -20.48 -10.89 -2.80
CA GLN A 359 -19.62 -11.29 -1.71
C GLN A 359 -18.49 -12.15 -2.25
N ASN A 360 -17.28 -11.90 -1.80
CA ASN A 360 -16.10 -12.69 -2.16
C ASN A 360 -15.37 -13.16 -0.91
N GLU A 361 -15.15 -14.46 -0.82
CA GLU A 361 -14.47 -15.12 0.29
C GLU A 361 -13.30 -15.94 -0.25
N GLN A 362 -12.17 -15.87 0.44
CA GLN A 362 -10.95 -16.53 -0.01
C GLN A 362 -10.21 -17.16 1.17
N PHE A 363 -9.87 -18.45 1.04
CA PHE A 363 -8.99 -19.19 1.95
C PHE A 363 -7.69 -19.51 1.22
N GLY A 364 -6.56 -19.27 1.84
CA GLY A 364 -5.26 -19.49 1.23
C GLY A 364 -4.30 -20.22 2.16
N LEU A 365 -3.53 -21.13 1.59
CA LEU A 365 -2.35 -21.74 2.20
C LEU A 365 -1.12 -21.35 1.42
N GLY A 366 -0.05 -21.04 2.12
CA GLY A 366 1.20 -20.59 1.53
C GLY A 366 2.40 -21.33 2.12
N LEU A 367 3.33 -21.69 1.25
CA LEU A 367 4.66 -22.17 1.59
C LEU A 367 5.68 -21.22 0.96
N SER A 368 6.56 -20.66 1.79
CA SER A 368 7.60 -19.75 1.34
C SER A 368 8.97 -20.20 1.81
N LYS A 369 9.98 -20.03 0.95
CA LYS A 369 11.40 -20.20 1.29
C LYS A 369 12.09 -18.85 1.15
N TYR A 370 12.62 -18.34 2.23
CA TYR A 370 13.42 -17.11 2.24
C TYR A 370 14.90 -17.46 2.11
N LEU A 371 15.52 -17.06 0.99
CA LEU A 371 16.95 -17.25 0.73
C LEU A 371 17.76 -16.07 1.26
N ASN A 372 17.22 -14.87 1.15
CA ASN A 372 17.77 -13.66 1.74
C ASN A 372 16.62 -12.77 2.29
N ASN A 373 16.03 -13.18 3.42
CA ASN A 373 14.83 -12.56 3.97
C ASN A 373 13.79 -12.32 2.85
N HIS A 374 13.13 -11.17 2.84
CA HIS A 374 12.15 -10.83 1.79
C HIS A 374 12.78 -10.39 0.46
N LYS A 375 14.12 -10.24 0.37
CA LYS A 375 14.78 -9.79 -0.86
C LYS A 375 14.85 -10.89 -1.92
N VAL A 376 15.10 -12.14 -1.50
CA VAL A 376 15.15 -13.30 -2.39
C VAL A 376 14.31 -14.39 -1.76
N LYS A 377 13.23 -14.78 -2.44
CA LYS A 377 12.31 -15.80 -1.95
C LYS A 377 11.59 -16.54 -3.07
N VAL A 378 11.19 -17.78 -2.76
CA VAL A 378 10.32 -18.62 -3.58
C VAL A 378 9.04 -18.86 -2.80
N GLN A 379 7.90 -18.77 -3.45
CA GLN A 379 6.59 -18.90 -2.85
C GLN A 379 5.69 -19.83 -3.67
N ALA A 380 5.03 -20.76 -3.01
CA ALA A 380 3.96 -21.59 -3.57
C ALA A 380 2.71 -21.36 -2.72
N ASN A 381 1.60 -21.03 -3.36
CA ASN A 381 0.35 -20.75 -2.66
C ASN A 381 -0.79 -21.49 -3.35
N VAL A 382 -1.76 -21.96 -2.57
CA VAL A 382 -3.04 -22.50 -3.06
C VAL A 382 -4.15 -21.73 -2.37
N PHE A 383 -5.14 -21.36 -3.15
CA PHE A 383 -6.31 -20.63 -2.68
C PHE A 383 -7.60 -21.31 -3.11
N TYR A 384 -8.59 -21.29 -2.25
CA TYR A 384 -9.99 -21.55 -2.55
C TYR A 384 -10.71 -20.20 -2.59
N ASN A 385 -11.41 -19.93 -3.69
CA ASN A 385 -12.19 -18.72 -3.88
C ASN A 385 -13.67 -19.07 -4.00
N ARG A 386 -14.51 -18.31 -3.30
CA ARG A 386 -15.96 -18.43 -3.32
C ARG A 386 -16.57 -17.07 -3.58
N GLU A 387 -17.39 -16.99 -4.62
CA GLU A 387 -18.20 -15.82 -4.95
C GLU A 387 -19.68 -16.15 -4.71
N ARG A 388 -20.39 -15.31 -3.96
CA ARG A 388 -21.77 -15.52 -3.56
C ARG A 388 -22.65 -14.34 -3.91
N ASP A 389 -23.81 -14.62 -4.49
CA ASP A 389 -24.90 -13.66 -4.68
C ASP A 389 -25.75 -13.63 -3.41
N LEU A 390 -25.66 -12.53 -2.65
CA LEU A 390 -26.40 -12.38 -1.40
C LEU A 390 -27.90 -12.11 -1.63
N VAL A 391 -28.29 -11.59 -2.81
CA VAL A 391 -29.72 -11.38 -3.18
C VAL A 391 -30.39 -12.71 -3.48
N LYS A 392 -29.73 -13.56 -4.27
CA LYS A 392 -30.23 -14.89 -4.62
C LYS A 392 -29.92 -15.95 -3.56
N ASN A 393 -29.09 -15.61 -2.58
CA ASN A 393 -28.56 -16.53 -1.56
C ASN A 393 -27.91 -17.79 -2.17
N ALA A 394 -27.13 -17.61 -3.24
CA ALA A 394 -26.55 -18.71 -4.02
C ALA A 394 -25.06 -18.46 -4.29
N ASP A 395 -24.29 -19.53 -4.33
CA ASP A 395 -22.92 -19.51 -4.79
C ASP A 395 -22.92 -19.40 -6.32
N LEU A 396 -22.11 -18.46 -6.84
CA LEU A 396 -21.96 -18.23 -8.28
C LEU A 396 -20.75 -18.96 -8.84
N ASN A 397 -19.61 -18.79 -8.16
CA ASN A 397 -18.33 -19.35 -8.55
C ASN A 397 -17.60 -19.89 -7.34
N LYS A 398 -17.10 -21.12 -7.46
CA LYS A 398 -16.20 -21.75 -6.49
C LYS A 398 -15.09 -22.44 -7.26
N TYR A 399 -13.85 -22.08 -6.96
CA TYR A 399 -12.68 -22.65 -7.66
C TYR A 399 -11.43 -22.57 -6.81
N PHE A 400 -10.48 -23.42 -7.14
CA PHE A 400 -9.11 -23.32 -6.61
C PHE A 400 -8.22 -22.59 -7.60
N PHE A 401 -7.19 -21.94 -7.07
CA PHE A 401 -6.07 -21.55 -7.88
C PHE A 401 -4.75 -21.75 -7.15
N ALA A 402 -3.73 -22.11 -7.91
CA ALA A 402 -2.38 -22.28 -7.40
C ALA A 402 -1.45 -21.25 -8.03
N VAL A 403 -0.50 -20.77 -7.22
CA VAL A 403 0.45 -19.74 -7.64
C VAL A 403 1.86 -20.18 -7.26
N PHE A 404 2.78 -20.09 -8.23
CA PHE A 404 4.22 -20.16 -8.00
C PHE A 404 4.84 -18.80 -8.31
N GLN A 405 5.65 -18.28 -7.40
CA GLN A 405 6.30 -16.98 -7.56
C GLN A 405 7.74 -17.01 -7.09
N VAL A 406 8.61 -16.45 -7.89
CA VAL A 406 10.00 -16.17 -7.51
C VAL A 406 10.20 -14.67 -7.45
N GLU A 407 10.79 -14.21 -6.36
CA GLU A 407 11.15 -12.81 -6.15
C GLU A 407 12.64 -12.68 -5.92
N LEU A 408 13.24 -11.73 -6.63
CA LEU A 408 14.64 -11.34 -6.49
C LEU A 408 14.74 -9.82 -6.42
N GLY A 409 15.45 -9.33 -5.39
CA GLY A 409 15.72 -7.91 -5.20
C GLY A 409 17.01 -7.66 -4.41
N ILE A 410 17.51 -6.44 -4.54
CA ILE A 410 18.68 -5.96 -3.76
C ILE A 410 18.33 -4.70 -2.98
#